data_dfdbe4857af87ed086b2069058504b79
#
_entry.id   dfdbe4857af87ed086b2069058504b79
#
_cell.length_a   1.000
_cell.length_b   1.000
_cell.length_c   1.000
_cell.angle_alpha   90.00
_cell.angle_beta   90.00
_cell.angle_gamma   90.00
#
_symmetry.space_group_name_H-M   'P 1'
#
loop_
_entity.id
_entity.type
_entity.pdbx_description
1 polymer ?
#
loop_
_entity_poly.entity_id
_entity_poly.type
_entity_poly.pdbx_seq_one_letter_code
_entity_poly.pdbx_strand_id
1 'polypeptide(L)'
;MSDLHDLDSDSAVYKTLLESTKAIPWKIDWASMTFAYIGPQIEPLLGWSQESWLNANDWAMRMHPEDREYSVNFCISQSQAGVDHEIDYRALTKDNGYVWIRDVVHVVRNEKGETESLVGFMFDISERKKTEEKLISLQKELEALSFKDGLT
;
A
#
# COMPACT_ATOMS: atom_id res chain seq x y z
N MET A 1 32.66 16.76 -10.58
CA MET A 1 31.75 17.38 -11.58
C MET A 1 30.90 16.37 -12.28
N SER A 2 31.43 15.25 -12.70
CA SER A 2 30.63 14.15 -13.24
C SER A 2 29.69 13.58 -12.20
N ASP A 3 30.02 13.61 -10.92
CA ASP A 3 29.22 13.03 -9.84
C ASP A 3 27.86 13.71 -9.69
N LEU A 4 27.81 15.05 -9.79
CA LEU A 4 26.54 15.78 -9.70
C LEU A 4 25.64 15.50 -10.91
N HIS A 5 26.25 15.42 -12.09
CA HIS A 5 25.53 15.10 -13.32
C HIS A 5 24.99 13.67 -13.27
N ASP A 6 25.81 12.74 -12.79
CA ASP A 6 25.41 11.33 -12.65
C ASP A 6 24.28 11.16 -11.64
N LEU A 7 24.31 11.90 -10.53
CA LEU A 7 23.25 11.88 -9.53
C LEU A 7 21.91 12.39 -10.08
N ASP A 8 21.94 13.48 -10.86
CA ASP A 8 20.73 14.01 -11.48
C ASP A 8 20.16 13.03 -12.51
N SER A 9 21.04 12.42 -13.32
CA SER A 9 20.66 11.43 -14.30
C SER A 9 20.08 10.19 -13.62
N ASP A 10 20.74 9.72 -12.56
CA ASP A 10 20.28 8.55 -11.80
C ASP A 10 18.94 8.81 -11.13
N SER A 11 18.72 10.00 -10.57
CA SER A 11 17.45 10.40 -9.97
C SER A 11 16.31 10.41 -10.99
N ALA A 12 16.60 10.95 -12.19
CA ALA A 12 15.61 10.99 -13.27
C ALA A 12 15.24 9.59 -13.75
N VAL A 13 16.25 8.72 -13.90
CA VAL A 13 16.04 7.32 -14.29
C VAL A 13 15.24 6.59 -13.21
N TYR A 14 15.61 6.79 -11.96
CA TYR A 14 14.94 6.17 -10.82
C TYR A 14 13.46 6.55 -10.76
N LYS A 15 13.19 7.85 -10.91
CA LYS A 15 11.81 8.36 -10.93
C LYS A 15 11.02 7.75 -12.08
N THR A 16 11.61 7.71 -13.27
CA THR A 16 10.96 7.11 -14.43
C THR A 16 10.63 5.64 -14.20
N LEU A 17 11.56 4.89 -13.63
CA LEU A 17 11.34 3.48 -13.31
C LEU A 17 10.22 3.30 -12.30
N LEU A 18 10.22 4.09 -11.22
CA LEU A 18 9.18 4.04 -10.21
C LEU A 18 7.80 4.34 -10.78
N GLU A 19 7.71 5.37 -11.63
CA GLU A 19 6.44 5.78 -12.22
C GLU A 19 5.95 4.81 -13.29
N SER A 20 6.84 4.00 -13.86
CA SER A 20 6.48 3.01 -14.89
C SER A 20 6.13 1.64 -14.33
N THR A 21 6.40 1.39 -13.04
CA THR A 21 6.08 0.11 -12.41
C THR A 21 4.64 0.08 -11.92
N LYS A 22 4.17 -1.11 -11.57
CA LYS A 22 2.84 -1.29 -10.96
C LYS A 22 2.83 -0.91 -9.48
N ALA A 23 4.00 -0.74 -8.87
CA ALA A 23 4.12 -0.26 -7.51
C ALA A 23 3.90 1.25 -7.49
N ILE A 24 3.10 1.73 -6.55
CA ILE A 24 2.76 3.15 -6.45
C ILE A 24 3.57 3.75 -5.31
N PRO A 25 4.59 4.57 -5.61
CA PRO A 25 5.38 5.22 -4.56
C PRO A 25 4.59 6.36 -3.92
N TRP A 26 4.80 6.55 -2.63
CA TRP A 26 4.15 7.65 -1.91
C TRP A 26 5.03 8.14 -0.77
N LYS A 27 4.76 9.36 -0.34
CA LYS A 27 5.40 9.97 0.81
C LYS A 27 4.39 10.84 1.56
N ILE A 28 4.36 10.68 2.89
CA ILE A 28 3.54 11.51 3.77
C ILE A 28 4.46 12.24 4.74
N ASP A 29 4.24 13.55 4.90
CA ASP A 29 4.86 14.33 5.95
C ASP A 29 4.15 14.04 7.26
N TRP A 30 4.89 13.62 8.29
CA TRP A 30 4.29 13.16 9.53
C TRP A 30 3.63 14.31 10.32
N ALA A 31 4.31 15.45 10.41
CA ALA A 31 3.81 16.58 11.21
C ALA A 31 2.48 17.13 10.70
N SER A 32 2.33 17.26 9.39
CA SER A 32 1.13 17.80 8.77
C SER A 32 0.13 16.72 8.36
N MET A 33 0.56 15.46 8.30
CA MET A 33 -0.21 14.32 7.82
C MET A 33 -0.70 14.52 6.38
N THR A 34 0.10 15.22 5.57
CA THR A 34 -0.22 15.50 4.17
C THR A 34 0.67 14.67 3.24
N PHE A 35 0.12 14.33 2.07
CA PHE A 35 0.88 13.68 1.03
C PHE A 35 1.88 14.67 0.42
N ALA A 36 3.16 14.36 0.54
CA ALA A 36 4.21 15.09 -0.18
C ALA A 36 4.32 14.56 -1.61
N TYR A 37 3.98 13.28 -1.82
CA TYR A 37 4.00 12.66 -3.13
C TYR A 37 3.13 11.42 -3.15
N ILE A 38 2.49 11.16 -4.29
CA ILE A 38 1.86 9.89 -4.60
C ILE A 38 2.02 9.65 -6.11
N GLY A 39 2.40 8.43 -6.49
CA GLY A 39 2.65 8.09 -7.89
C GLY A 39 1.41 8.21 -8.76
N PRO A 40 1.58 8.62 -10.03
CA PRO A 40 0.44 8.80 -10.94
C PRO A 40 -0.32 7.51 -11.24
N GLN A 41 0.28 6.36 -10.99
CA GLN A 41 -0.37 5.06 -11.20
C GLN A 41 -1.62 4.86 -10.32
N ILE A 42 -1.77 5.68 -9.26
CA ILE A 42 -2.93 5.57 -8.38
C ILE A 42 -4.23 5.86 -9.12
N GLU A 43 -4.19 6.76 -10.10
CA GLU A 43 -5.39 7.17 -10.83
C GLU A 43 -5.98 6.05 -11.68
N PRO A 44 -5.23 5.40 -12.59
CA PRO A 44 -5.79 4.27 -13.34
C PRO A 44 -6.16 3.09 -12.45
N LEU A 45 -5.48 2.92 -11.32
CA LEU A 45 -5.76 1.78 -10.43
C LEU A 45 -7.06 1.97 -9.63
N LEU A 46 -7.23 3.12 -9.00
CA LEU A 46 -8.35 3.36 -8.10
C LEU A 46 -9.38 4.34 -8.63
N GLY A 47 -9.04 5.13 -9.65
CA GLY A 47 -9.96 6.08 -10.27
C GLY A 47 -9.95 7.47 -9.65
N TRP A 48 -9.35 7.64 -8.48
CA TRP A 48 -9.21 8.96 -7.85
C TRP A 48 -8.02 9.68 -8.47
N SER A 49 -8.17 10.97 -8.78
CA SER A 49 -7.08 11.73 -9.37
C SER A 49 -5.87 11.81 -8.43
N GLN A 50 -4.69 11.88 -9.00
CA GLN A 50 -3.46 12.01 -8.23
C GLN A 50 -3.52 13.22 -7.28
N GLU A 51 -4.05 14.33 -7.75
CA GLU A 51 -4.15 15.59 -6.99
C GLU A 51 -5.15 15.50 -5.85
N SER A 52 -6.06 14.55 -5.87
CA SER A 52 -7.08 14.40 -4.82
C SER A 52 -6.55 13.75 -3.54
N TRP A 53 -5.35 13.22 -3.57
CA TRP A 53 -4.70 12.62 -2.40
C TRP A 53 -3.97 13.70 -1.62
N LEU A 54 -4.68 14.37 -0.71
CA LEU A 54 -4.15 15.52 0.01
C LEU A 54 -3.53 15.14 1.35
N ASN A 55 -4.20 14.28 2.12
CA ASN A 55 -3.77 13.97 3.48
C ASN A 55 -4.12 12.52 3.87
N ALA A 56 -3.67 12.14 5.06
CA ALA A 56 -3.90 10.79 5.58
C ALA A 56 -5.38 10.46 5.74
N ASN A 57 -6.22 11.46 5.99
CA ASN A 57 -7.66 11.25 6.09
C ASN A 57 -8.26 10.80 4.75
N ASP A 58 -7.77 11.34 3.64
CA ASP A 58 -8.20 10.91 2.31
C ASP A 58 -7.90 9.42 2.10
N TRP A 59 -6.72 8.99 2.52
CA TRP A 59 -6.33 7.58 2.49
C TRP A 59 -7.28 6.72 3.34
N ALA A 60 -7.53 7.15 4.57
CA ALA A 60 -8.40 6.41 5.50
C ALA A 60 -9.84 6.31 4.99
N MET A 61 -10.38 7.38 4.44
CA MET A 61 -11.75 7.41 3.94
C MET A 61 -11.92 6.63 2.64
N ARG A 62 -10.84 6.43 1.90
CA ARG A 62 -10.83 5.63 0.67
C ARG A 62 -10.40 4.18 0.94
N MET A 63 -10.61 3.72 2.15
CA MET A 63 -10.40 2.35 2.57
C MET A 63 -11.74 1.72 2.90
N HIS A 64 -11.88 0.43 2.59
CA HIS A 64 -13.11 -0.31 2.90
C HIS A 64 -13.45 -0.16 4.40
N PRO A 65 -14.71 0.13 4.74
CA PRO A 65 -15.11 0.38 6.13
C PRO A 65 -14.68 -0.71 7.12
N GLU A 66 -14.72 -1.97 6.70
CA GLU A 66 -14.33 -3.10 7.56
C GLU A 66 -12.84 -3.12 7.89
N ASP A 67 -12.00 -2.54 7.02
CA ASP A 67 -10.55 -2.56 7.19
C ASP A 67 -10.03 -1.28 7.84
N ARG A 68 -10.82 -0.22 7.81
CA ARG A 68 -10.39 1.14 8.15
C ARG A 68 -9.84 1.27 9.56
N GLU A 69 -10.61 0.87 10.54
CA GLU A 69 -10.22 1.08 11.94
C GLU A 69 -8.92 0.37 12.28
N TYR A 70 -8.83 -0.91 11.96
CA TYR A 70 -7.65 -1.70 12.24
C TYR A 70 -6.43 -1.18 11.50
N SER A 71 -6.56 -0.94 10.20
CA SER A 71 -5.43 -0.54 9.34
C SER A 71 -4.88 0.84 9.71
N VAL A 72 -5.77 1.80 9.97
CA VAL A 72 -5.37 3.15 10.36
C VAL A 72 -4.67 3.13 11.71
N ASN A 73 -5.27 2.45 12.70
CA ASN A 73 -4.69 2.37 14.05
C ASN A 73 -3.35 1.66 14.04
N PHE A 74 -3.22 0.58 13.32
CA PHE A 74 -1.98 -0.16 13.18
C PHE A 74 -0.88 0.71 12.56
N CYS A 75 -1.19 1.38 11.45
CA CYS A 75 -0.22 2.24 10.77
C CYS A 75 0.23 3.40 11.65
N ILE A 76 -0.70 4.08 12.33
CA ILE A 76 -0.37 5.19 13.23
C ILE A 76 0.51 4.71 14.38
N SER A 77 0.13 3.61 15.02
CA SER A 77 0.86 3.04 16.14
C SER A 77 2.31 2.68 15.78
N GLN A 78 2.48 1.97 14.68
CA GLN A 78 3.81 1.57 14.22
C GLN A 78 4.63 2.78 13.78
N SER A 79 4.01 3.74 13.11
CA SER A 79 4.67 4.95 12.66
C SER A 79 5.16 5.81 13.81
N GLN A 80 4.35 5.96 14.85
CA GLN A 80 4.75 6.68 16.07
C GLN A 80 5.92 6.01 16.77
N ALA A 81 5.92 4.68 16.76
CA ALA A 81 7.00 3.90 17.36
C ALA A 81 8.27 3.88 16.50
N GLY A 82 8.21 4.41 15.29
CA GLY A 82 9.35 4.42 14.36
C GLY A 82 9.64 3.06 13.76
N VAL A 83 8.63 2.20 13.67
CA VAL A 83 8.78 0.82 13.19
C VAL A 83 8.24 0.68 11.78
N ASP A 84 9.08 0.20 10.88
CA ASP A 84 8.68 -0.14 9.51
C ASP A 84 7.63 -1.25 9.57
N HIS A 85 6.65 -1.19 8.67
CA HIS A 85 5.56 -2.15 8.70
C HIS A 85 4.93 -2.31 7.32
N GLU A 86 4.11 -3.33 7.19
CA GLU A 86 3.29 -3.51 5.99
C GLU A 86 1.91 -3.98 6.41
N ILE A 87 0.91 -3.68 5.59
CA ILE A 87 -0.47 -4.04 5.87
C ILE A 87 -1.24 -4.21 4.56
N ASP A 88 -2.13 -5.19 4.56
CA ASP A 88 -3.04 -5.44 3.44
C ASP A 88 -4.41 -4.88 3.79
N TYR A 89 -5.01 -4.18 2.83
CA TYR A 89 -6.36 -3.65 3.01
C TYR A 89 -7.04 -3.49 1.66
N ARG A 90 -8.35 -3.33 1.69
CA ARG A 90 -9.16 -3.06 0.51
C ARG A 90 -9.27 -1.55 0.31
N ALA A 91 -8.70 -1.05 -0.78
CA ALA A 91 -8.81 0.36 -1.16
C ALA A 91 -10.04 0.55 -2.04
N LEU A 92 -10.87 1.54 -1.71
CA LEU A 92 -12.08 1.81 -2.48
C LEU A 92 -11.74 2.48 -3.79
N THR A 93 -12.41 2.06 -4.85
CA THR A 93 -12.31 2.68 -6.17
C THR A 93 -13.41 3.73 -6.33
N LYS A 94 -13.20 4.66 -7.27
CA LYS A 94 -14.18 5.73 -7.52
C LYS A 94 -15.52 5.20 -8.05
N ASP A 95 -15.51 4.01 -8.67
CA ASP A 95 -16.70 3.36 -9.21
C ASP A 95 -17.39 2.40 -8.24
N ASN A 96 -17.16 2.58 -6.94
CA ASN A 96 -17.80 1.81 -5.86
C ASN A 96 -17.34 0.35 -5.74
N GLY A 97 -16.17 0.02 -6.30
CA GLY A 97 -15.52 -1.27 -6.10
C GLY A 97 -14.40 -1.18 -5.09
N TYR A 98 -13.55 -2.18 -5.06
CA TYR A 98 -12.34 -2.15 -4.25
C TYR A 98 -11.22 -2.95 -4.92
N VAL A 99 -10.00 -2.62 -4.52
CA VAL A 99 -8.79 -3.33 -4.95
C VAL A 99 -8.01 -3.70 -3.69
N TRP A 100 -7.56 -4.95 -3.61
CA TRP A 100 -6.68 -5.36 -2.52
C TRP A 100 -5.30 -4.75 -2.72
N ILE A 101 -4.83 -4.06 -1.69
CA ILE A 101 -3.54 -3.36 -1.69
C ILE A 101 -2.68 -3.88 -0.55
N ARG A 102 -1.39 -4.06 -0.83
CA ARG A 102 -0.37 -4.19 0.21
C ARG A 102 0.40 -2.88 0.27
N ASP A 103 0.35 -2.25 1.43
CA ASP A 103 1.05 -1.00 1.67
C ASP A 103 2.29 -1.29 2.49
N VAL A 104 3.46 -1.01 1.92
CA VAL A 104 4.75 -1.21 2.57
C VAL A 104 5.26 0.15 3.01
N VAL A 105 5.50 0.31 4.32
CA VAL A 105 5.78 1.60 4.93
C VAL A 105 7.15 1.59 5.58
N HIS A 106 7.98 2.54 5.20
CA HIS A 106 9.25 2.84 5.84
C HIS A 106 9.14 4.14 6.61
N VAL A 107 9.51 4.12 7.89
CA VAL A 107 9.45 5.29 8.75
C VAL A 107 10.79 6.02 8.71
N VAL A 108 10.77 7.27 8.25
CA VAL A 108 11.97 8.12 8.23
C VAL A 108 11.99 8.92 9.53
N ARG A 109 13.09 8.83 10.26
CA ARG A 109 13.28 9.52 11.53
C ARG A 109 14.27 10.66 11.40
N ASN A 110 14.08 11.70 12.21
CA ASN A 110 15.03 12.80 12.27
C ASN A 110 16.20 12.46 13.21
N GLU A 111 17.11 13.40 13.40
CA GLU A 111 18.30 13.21 14.25
C GLU A 111 17.94 12.89 15.70
N LYS A 112 16.79 13.34 16.15
CA LYS A 112 16.29 13.06 17.52
C LYS A 112 15.59 11.71 17.63
N GLY A 113 15.48 10.96 16.54
CA GLY A 113 14.78 9.69 16.52
C GLY A 113 13.27 9.79 16.42
N GLU A 114 12.74 10.98 16.21
CA GLU A 114 11.31 11.20 16.03
C GLU A 114 10.90 10.97 14.58
N THR A 115 9.66 10.55 14.39
CA THR A 115 9.13 10.32 13.04
C THR A 115 9.02 11.63 12.28
N GLU A 116 9.67 11.70 11.13
CA GLU A 116 9.68 12.86 10.26
C GLU A 116 8.73 12.69 9.08
N SER A 117 8.80 11.53 8.44
CA SER A 117 7.96 11.21 7.29
C SER A 117 7.78 9.71 7.16
N LEU A 118 6.80 9.32 6.35
CA LEU A 118 6.60 7.94 5.93
C LEU A 118 6.80 7.89 4.43
N VAL A 119 7.54 6.90 3.96
CA VAL A 119 7.70 6.63 2.53
C VAL A 119 7.39 5.17 2.26
N GLY A 120 6.85 4.88 1.12
CA GLY A 120 6.53 3.50 0.82
C GLY A 120 5.99 3.27 -0.56
N PHE A 121 5.43 2.08 -0.72
CA PHE A 121 4.83 1.62 -1.96
C PHE A 121 3.51 0.94 -1.68
N MET A 122 2.54 1.18 -2.56
CA MET A 122 1.30 0.42 -2.60
C MET A 122 1.40 -0.58 -3.75
N PHE A 123 1.10 -1.84 -3.46
CA PHE A 123 1.09 -2.91 -4.45
C PHE A 123 -0.32 -3.44 -4.63
N ASP A 124 -0.76 -3.58 -5.87
CA ASP A 124 -2.01 -4.26 -6.17
C ASP A 124 -1.77 -5.77 -5.98
N ILE A 125 -2.42 -6.36 -5.00
CA ILE A 125 -2.30 -7.79 -4.70
C ILE A 125 -3.58 -8.56 -5.02
N SER A 126 -4.43 -8.00 -5.91
CA SER A 126 -5.70 -8.64 -6.27
C SER A 126 -5.53 -10.04 -6.85
N GLU A 127 -4.54 -10.23 -7.73
CA GLU A 127 -4.24 -11.54 -8.30
C GLU A 127 -3.83 -12.54 -7.22
N ARG A 128 -2.97 -12.10 -6.30
CA ARG A 128 -2.51 -12.93 -5.19
C ARG A 128 -3.68 -13.33 -4.29
N LYS A 129 -4.59 -12.40 -4.00
CA LYS A 129 -5.76 -12.69 -3.18
C LYS A 129 -6.70 -13.69 -3.84
N LYS A 130 -6.91 -13.55 -5.14
CA LYS A 130 -7.72 -14.53 -5.91
C LYS A 130 -7.10 -15.93 -5.84
N THR A 131 -5.80 -16.03 -5.97
CA THR A 131 -5.08 -17.30 -5.89
C THR A 131 -5.21 -17.91 -4.50
N GLU A 132 -5.05 -17.12 -3.45
CA GLU A 132 -5.22 -17.57 -2.06
C GLU A 132 -6.63 -18.10 -1.81
N GLU A 133 -7.65 -17.35 -2.24
CA GLU A 133 -9.05 -17.76 -2.10
C GLU A 133 -9.33 -19.05 -2.84
N LYS A 134 -8.79 -19.20 -4.04
CA LYS A 134 -8.94 -20.41 -4.84
C LYS A 134 -8.29 -21.61 -4.16
N LEU A 135 -7.08 -21.41 -3.61
CA LEU A 135 -6.38 -22.48 -2.88
C LEU A 135 -7.14 -22.90 -1.64
N ILE A 136 -7.68 -21.96 -0.88
CA ILE A 136 -8.49 -22.26 0.31
C ILE A 136 -9.73 -23.04 -0.09
N SER A 137 -10.41 -22.62 -1.16
CA SER A 137 -11.60 -23.31 -1.66
C SER A 137 -11.28 -24.75 -2.07
N LEU A 138 -10.19 -24.95 -2.82
CA LEU A 138 -9.75 -26.29 -3.24
C LEU A 138 -9.39 -27.15 -2.04
N GLN A 139 -8.72 -26.59 -1.05
CA GLN A 139 -8.36 -27.32 0.18
C GLN A 139 -9.61 -27.77 0.92
N LYS A 140 -10.63 -26.93 1.03
CA LYS A 140 -11.90 -27.28 1.65
C LYS A 140 -12.60 -28.41 0.90
N GLU A 141 -12.57 -28.37 -0.43
CA GLU A 141 -13.14 -29.44 -1.26
C GLU A 141 -12.42 -30.77 -1.02
N LEU A 142 -11.08 -30.73 -0.96
CA LEU A 142 -10.28 -31.94 -0.69
C LEU A 142 -10.56 -32.49 0.69
N GLU A 143 -10.68 -31.64 1.71
CA GLU A 143 -11.01 -32.06 3.07
C GLU A 143 -12.40 -32.70 3.12
N ALA A 144 -13.37 -32.13 2.43
CA ALA A 144 -14.71 -32.68 2.36
C ALA A 144 -14.73 -34.03 1.68
N LEU A 145 -13.98 -34.21 0.60
CA LEU A 145 -13.87 -35.49 -0.09
C LEU A 145 -13.18 -36.54 0.78
N SER A 146 -12.08 -36.16 1.45
CA SER A 146 -11.37 -37.04 2.36
C SER A 146 -12.24 -37.48 3.53
N PHE A 147 -13.01 -36.57 4.08
CA PHE A 147 -13.96 -36.87 5.16
C PHE A 147 -15.05 -37.82 4.70
N LYS A 148 -15.61 -37.60 3.50
CA LYS A 148 -16.59 -38.50 2.90
C LYS A 148 -16.05 -39.92 2.72
N ASP A 149 -14.84 -40.02 2.17
CA ASP A 149 -14.19 -41.30 1.97
C ASP A 149 -13.93 -42.01 3.30
N GLY A 150 -13.58 -41.26 4.32
CA GLY A 150 -13.35 -41.78 5.65
C GLY A 150 -14.60 -42.35 6.32
N LEU A 151 -15.78 -41.90 5.90
CA LEU A 151 -17.05 -42.38 6.42
C LEU A 151 -17.53 -43.68 5.75
N THR A 152 -17.00 -43.95 4.58
CA THR A 152 -17.34 -45.20 3.87
C THR A 152 -16.37 -46.31 4.19
#